data_b6c7e131468a78b41e0784f63d832cdf
#
_entry.id   b6c7e131468a78b41e0784f63d832cdf
#
_cell.length_a   1.000
_cell.length_b   1.000
_cell.length_c   1.000
_cell.angle_alpha   90.00
_cell.angle_beta   90.00
_cell.angle_gamma   90.00
#
_symmetry.space_group_name_H-M   'P 1'
#
loop_
_entity.id
_entity.type
_entity.pdbx_description
1 polymer ?
#
loop_
_entity_poly.entity_id
_entity_poly.type
_entity_poly.pdbx_seq_one_letter_code
_entity_poly.pdbx_strand_id
1 'polypeptide(L)'
;MEVDSSPMTPTEYMEEDRSPVPDSNAMDVSEADENENDDLASVAALIDQLKHEDVQLRVNACQKLTVIAAALGPERARDELIPFLDDSIDDEDEVLLVLAEELPNLSPFLGGSEYIPRLLVPLENLAAIEDGTVRDKAVESLRNIASQMDDNQRNNDFAPLVKRLAQGEWFTSRASAAGLFAVCYTAFDAQRQEEWRNMFAQLVRDETPMVRRSTAKALETLAGVVSDEHLDSFILPLFNELASDDQDSVRLLTIEILIAIAKRLDAQKNRETLLEPLKSLARDKAWRVRYMVASKFVEVCDTIGEDIVRAELVQTFVDLLKDNEGEVRTAAAGEVPGFAKFADKETILESFLPCIRELVEDGNQHVRAALALHISGLSPILGKEDTIEHLLPLFLQLLKDEFPDVRLNVIANLEQINKVIGIDLLSQSLLPAITELAEDRQWRVRLAIIEYIPLLASPLGVEFFDDKLLNLCMSWLGDAVYSIREAATINLKKLTQVFGAEWAKDTVITQIIKMADNENYLYRMTTIFTLTTMTDALSPSIIKDYVLPTVIGLSEDPIPNIRFNVAKALETLTPSLKMDASTSDLIESTVVPSLQKLTNDKDGDVRFFASRALLDAKDQKPSL
;
A
#
# COMPACT_ATOMS: atom_id res chain seq x y z
N MET A 1 -24.66 -17.72 -11.29
CA MET A 1 -24.02 -16.55 -11.86
C MET A 1 -22.73 -16.38 -11.10
N GLU A 2 -21.69 -16.93 -11.66
CA GLU A 2 -20.33 -16.84 -11.11
C GLU A 2 -19.77 -15.47 -11.46
N VAL A 3 -19.31 -14.74 -10.44
CA VAL A 3 -18.59 -13.49 -10.60
C VAL A 3 -17.11 -13.78 -10.40
N ASP A 4 -16.39 -13.72 -11.50
CA ASP A 4 -14.93 -13.88 -11.58
C ASP A 4 -14.25 -12.69 -10.90
N SER A 5 -13.54 -12.95 -9.80
CA SER A 5 -12.71 -11.97 -9.09
C SER A 5 -11.24 -12.35 -9.21
N SER A 6 -10.60 -11.84 -10.26
CA SER A 6 -9.14 -11.89 -10.39
C SER A 6 -8.49 -10.78 -9.58
N PRO A 7 -7.46 -11.04 -8.77
CA PRO A 7 -6.73 -10.01 -8.04
C PRO A 7 -5.69 -9.33 -8.92
N MET A 8 -5.63 -8.00 -8.83
CA MET A 8 -4.62 -7.14 -9.45
C MET A 8 -3.22 -7.45 -8.92
N THR A 9 -2.27 -7.55 -9.82
CA THR A 9 -0.83 -7.65 -9.54
C THR A 9 -0.24 -6.28 -9.24
N PRO A 10 0.73 -6.15 -8.31
CA PRO A 10 1.47 -4.91 -8.10
C PRO A 10 2.47 -4.68 -9.23
N THR A 11 2.46 -3.48 -9.79
CA THR A 11 3.42 -2.98 -10.78
C THR A 11 4.77 -2.71 -10.11
N GLU A 12 5.82 -3.32 -10.62
CA GLU A 12 7.21 -3.05 -10.27
C GLU A 12 7.62 -1.65 -10.74
N TYR A 13 8.18 -0.86 -9.82
CA TYR A 13 8.91 0.36 -10.16
C TYR A 13 10.30 -0.01 -10.69
N MET A 14 10.57 0.30 -11.96
CA MET A 14 11.92 0.33 -12.51
C MET A 14 12.54 1.71 -12.26
N GLU A 15 13.62 1.76 -11.48
CA GLU A 15 14.51 2.92 -11.40
C GLU A 15 15.37 2.99 -12.67
N GLU A 16 15.28 4.10 -13.39
CA GLU A 16 16.19 4.40 -14.50
C GLU A 16 17.48 5.04 -13.98
N ASP A 17 18.56 4.35 -14.28
CA ASP A 17 19.95 4.75 -14.02
C ASP A 17 20.37 5.87 -15.01
N ARG A 18 20.80 7.03 -14.49
CA ARG A 18 21.28 8.16 -15.31
C ARG A 18 22.78 8.07 -15.50
N SER A 19 23.21 7.75 -16.71
CA SER A 19 24.59 7.94 -17.14
C SER A 19 24.83 9.34 -17.74
N PRO A 20 26.03 9.92 -17.61
CA PRO A 20 26.29 11.32 -17.96
C PRO A 20 26.52 11.53 -19.45
N VAL A 21 26.00 12.66 -19.94
CA VAL A 21 26.11 13.17 -21.32
C VAL A 21 27.50 13.76 -21.55
N PRO A 22 28.17 13.53 -22.68
CA PRO A 22 29.39 14.27 -23.06
C PRO A 22 29.05 15.59 -23.74
N ASP A 23 29.75 16.64 -23.30
CA ASP A 23 29.79 17.96 -23.91
C ASP A 23 30.37 17.91 -25.35
N SER A 24 29.62 18.43 -26.31
CA SER A 24 30.20 18.86 -27.59
C SER A 24 29.44 20.07 -28.13
N ASN A 25 30.01 21.26 -27.92
CA ASN A 25 29.68 22.49 -28.63
C ASN A 25 30.12 22.40 -30.11
N ALA A 26 29.15 22.32 -31.00
CA ALA A 26 29.22 22.84 -32.36
C ALA A 26 27.77 22.98 -32.86
N MET A 27 27.22 24.19 -32.77
CA MET A 27 25.92 24.51 -33.36
C MET A 27 26.08 24.71 -34.85
N ASP A 28 25.43 23.88 -35.64
CA ASP A 28 25.13 24.10 -37.04
C ASP A 28 23.74 24.75 -37.13
N VAL A 29 23.65 25.94 -37.72
CA VAL A 29 22.47 26.82 -37.75
C VAL A 29 21.32 26.26 -38.62
N SER A 30 21.54 25.16 -39.34
CA SER A 30 20.54 24.51 -40.18
C SER A 30 19.65 23.47 -39.45
N GLU A 31 20.11 22.91 -38.33
CA GLU A 31 19.33 21.93 -37.55
C GLU A 31 18.29 22.57 -36.63
N ALA A 32 18.46 23.87 -36.27
CA ALA A 32 17.50 24.58 -35.43
C ALA A 32 16.18 24.85 -36.16
N ASP A 33 16.21 25.24 -37.42
CA ASP A 33 15.01 25.53 -38.23
C ASP A 33 14.22 24.27 -38.62
N GLU A 34 14.87 23.11 -38.76
CA GLU A 34 14.18 21.84 -39.02
C GLU A 34 13.49 21.30 -37.73
N ASN A 35 14.09 21.43 -36.56
CA ASN A 35 13.49 21.03 -35.30
C ASN A 35 12.29 21.91 -34.90
N GLU A 36 12.35 23.25 -35.09
CA GLU A 36 11.20 24.13 -34.84
C GLU A 36 10.01 23.82 -35.76
N ASN A 37 10.26 23.40 -36.99
CA ASN A 37 9.20 23.06 -37.93
C ASN A 37 8.56 21.69 -37.64
N ASP A 38 9.32 20.72 -37.13
CA ASP A 38 8.82 19.42 -36.65
C ASP A 38 8.03 19.57 -35.35
N ASP A 39 8.45 20.44 -34.44
CA ASP A 39 7.73 20.75 -33.20
C ASP A 39 6.37 21.45 -33.49
N LEU A 40 6.33 22.39 -34.43
CA LEU A 40 5.11 23.08 -34.86
C LEU A 40 4.12 22.13 -35.56
N ALA A 41 4.63 21.21 -36.40
CA ALA A 41 3.79 20.19 -37.03
C ALA A 41 3.21 19.20 -36.02
N SER A 42 3.99 18.85 -34.98
CA SER A 42 3.55 18.01 -33.87
C SER A 42 2.44 18.66 -33.05
N VAL A 43 2.54 19.97 -32.75
CA VAL A 43 1.52 20.73 -32.01
C VAL A 43 0.23 20.91 -32.85
N ALA A 44 0.34 21.16 -34.15
CA ALA A 44 -0.83 21.22 -35.03
C ALA A 44 -1.60 19.89 -35.04
N ALA A 45 -0.89 18.76 -35.08
CA ALA A 45 -1.50 17.43 -34.98
C ALA A 45 -2.21 17.21 -33.63
N LEU A 46 -1.67 17.72 -32.51
CA LEU A 46 -2.33 17.65 -31.20
C LEU A 46 -3.61 18.50 -31.15
N ILE A 47 -3.62 19.68 -31.77
CA ILE A 47 -4.82 20.53 -31.86
C ILE A 47 -5.91 19.84 -32.71
N ASP A 48 -5.53 19.17 -33.80
CA ASP A 48 -6.47 18.39 -34.61
C ASP A 48 -7.01 17.18 -33.82
N GLN A 49 -6.18 16.56 -32.98
CA GLN A 49 -6.62 15.45 -32.10
C GLN A 49 -7.65 15.88 -31.04
N LEU A 50 -7.62 17.12 -30.55
CA LEU A 50 -8.66 17.64 -29.64
C LEU A 50 -10.08 17.60 -30.24
N LYS A 51 -10.20 17.56 -31.56
CA LYS A 51 -11.48 17.53 -32.31
C LYS A 51 -11.77 16.18 -32.97
N HIS A 52 -10.92 15.18 -32.69
CA HIS A 52 -11.01 13.89 -33.38
C HIS A 52 -12.23 13.09 -32.90
N GLU A 53 -12.82 12.26 -33.77
CA GLU A 53 -13.95 11.39 -33.43
C GLU A 53 -13.59 10.32 -32.41
N ASP A 54 -12.31 9.86 -32.39
CA ASP A 54 -11.80 8.87 -31.45
C ASP A 54 -11.53 9.50 -30.07
N VAL A 55 -12.21 8.98 -29.05
CA VAL A 55 -12.11 9.41 -27.63
C VAL A 55 -10.67 9.35 -27.14
N GLN A 56 -9.95 8.27 -27.48
CA GLN A 56 -8.57 8.07 -26.99
C GLN A 56 -7.60 9.12 -27.54
N LEU A 57 -7.81 9.58 -28.77
CA LEU A 57 -7.02 10.67 -29.34
C LEU A 57 -7.32 12.00 -28.66
N ARG A 58 -8.60 12.28 -28.32
CA ARG A 58 -8.97 13.48 -27.54
C ARG A 58 -8.35 13.45 -26.14
N VAL A 59 -8.41 12.30 -25.45
CA VAL A 59 -7.77 12.10 -24.13
C VAL A 59 -6.27 12.38 -24.21
N ASN A 60 -5.57 11.79 -25.18
CA ASN A 60 -4.14 12.01 -25.38
C ASN A 60 -3.78 13.47 -25.66
N ALA A 61 -4.61 14.18 -26.41
CA ALA A 61 -4.41 15.60 -26.71
C ALA A 61 -4.68 16.46 -25.45
N CYS A 62 -5.70 16.14 -24.66
CA CYS A 62 -5.98 16.81 -23.38
C CYS A 62 -4.81 16.65 -22.39
N GLN A 63 -4.20 15.47 -22.29
CA GLN A 63 -3.00 15.24 -21.46
C GLN A 63 -1.79 16.10 -21.88
N LYS A 64 -1.81 16.66 -23.08
CA LYS A 64 -0.72 17.51 -23.61
C LYS A 64 -1.11 18.98 -23.78
N LEU A 65 -2.16 19.43 -23.08
CA LEU A 65 -2.63 20.82 -23.14
C LEU A 65 -1.53 21.83 -22.78
N THR A 66 -0.64 21.51 -21.85
CA THR A 66 0.50 22.37 -21.50
C THR A 66 1.47 22.57 -22.66
N VAL A 67 1.71 21.53 -23.48
CA VAL A 67 2.53 21.60 -24.69
C VAL A 67 1.87 22.48 -25.75
N ILE A 68 0.57 22.29 -25.95
CA ILE A 68 -0.22 23.12 -26.86
C ILE A 68 -0.20 24.59 -26.43
N ALA A 69 -0.44 24.87 -25.12
CA ALA A 69 -0.45 26.21 -24.57
C ALA A 69 0.92 26.91 -24.68
N ALA A 70 2.01 26.17 -24.41
CA ALA A 70 3.37 26.69 -24.57
C ALA A 70 3.67 27.11 -26.03
N ALA A 71 3.26 26.31 -26.99
CA ALA A 71 3.49 26.59 -28.41
C ALA A 71 2.61 27.72 -28.95
N LEU A 72 1.36 27.84 -28.48
CA LEU A 72 0.46 28.93 -28.86
C LEU A 72 0.90 30.29 -28.31
N GLY A 73 1.59 30.30 -27.19
CA GLY A 73 1.93 31.48 -26.45
C GLY A 73 0.76 32.07 -25.63
N PRO A 74 1.06 33.00 -24.71
CA PRO A 74 0.08 33.44 -23.68
C PRO A 74 -1.21 34.06 -24.22
N GLU A 75 -1.12 34.87 -25.28
CA GLU A 75 -2.30 35.52 -25.85
C GLU A 75 -3.28 34.51 -26.45
N ARG A 76 -2.76 33.61 -27.29
CA ARG A 76 -3.63 32.62 -27.96
C ARG A 76 -4.09 31.54 -26.97
N ALA A 77 -3.28 31.20 -25.97
CA ALA A 77 -3.71 30.28 -24.92
C ALA A 77 -4.94 30.84 -24.17
N ARG A 78 -4.94 32.16 -23.84
CA ARG A 78 -6.08 32.82 -23.17
C ARG A 78 -7.30 33.03 -24.06
N ASP A 79 -7.07 33.51 -25.29
CA ASP A 79 -8.14 34.06 -26.11
C ASP A 79 -8.69 33.07 -27.16
N GLU A 80 -7.96 31.98 -27.42
CA GLU A 80 -8.37 30.93 -28.35
C GLU A 80 -8.51 29.56 -27.66
N LEU A 81 -7.47 29.07 -26.93
CA LEU A 81 -7.48 27.72 -26.39
C LEU A 81 -8.51 27.55 -25.26
N ILE A 82 -8.48 28.43 -24.24
CA ILE A 82 -9.40 28.31 -23.10
C ILE A 82 -10.88 28.39 -23.56
N PRO A 83 -11.31 29.36 -24.38
CA PRO A 83 -12.67 29.37 -24.91
C PRO A 83 -13.05 28.14 -25.72
N PHE A 84 -12.10 27.59 -26.51
CA PHE A 84 -12.30 26.33 -27.23
C PHE A 84 -12.55 25.16 -26.29
N LEU A 85 -11.76 25.05 -25.20
CA LEU A 85 -11.92 23.99 -24.19
C LEU A 85 -13.26 24.14 -23.44
N ASP A 86 -13.72 25.36 -23.19
CA ASP A 86 -15.02 25.62 -22.59
C ASP A 86 -16.20 25.20 -23.51
N ASP A 87 -16.10 25.49 -24.80
CA ASP A 87 -17.06 25.04 -25.80
C ASP A 87 -17.07 23.51 -26.02
N SER A 88 -16.01 22.80 -25.56
CA SER A 88 -15.82 21.36 -25.73
C SER A 88 -16.33 20.54 -24.54
N ILE A 89 -17.08 21.13 -23.60
CA ILE A 89 -17.54 20.43 -22.36
C ILE A 89 -18.71 19.43 -22.64
N ASP A 90 -19.26 19.39 -23.84
CA ASP A 90 -20.21 18.36 -24.30
C ASP A 90 -19.42 17.18 -24.93
N ASP A 91 -18.68 16.44 -24.12
CA ASP A 91 -17.79 15.31 -24.52
C ASP A 91 -17.99 14.11 -23.58
N GLU A 92 -17.30 13.01 -23.87
CA GLU A 92 -17.28 11.79 -23.06
C GLU A 92 -16.65 12.04 -21.68
N ASP A 93 -17.16 11.42 -20.63
CA ASP A 93 -16.70 11.60 -19.23
C ASP A 93 -15.19 11.39 -19.07
N GLU A 94 -14.57 10.48 -19.84
CA GLU A 94 -13.13 10.24 -19.83
C GLU A 94 -12.31 11.46 -20.31
N VAL A 95 -12.80 12.16 -21.32
CA VAL A 95 -12.17 13.39 -21.85
C VAL A 95 -12.35 14.52 -20.86
N LEU A 96 -13.57 14.68 -20.31
CA LEU A 96 -13.91 15.71 -19.35
C LEU A 96 -13.12 15.56 -18.03
N LEU A 97 -12.88 14.34 -17.60
CA LEU A 97 -12.06 14.05 -16.41
C LEU A 97 -10.62 14.56 -16.59
N VAL A 98 -10.00 14.21 -17.73
CA VAL A 98 -8.64 14.66 -18.05
C VAL A 98 -8.60 16.18 -18.25
N LEU A 99 -9.60 16.75 -18.89
CA LEU A 99 -9.72 18.20 -19.04
C LEU A 99 -9.77 18.91 -17.68
N ALA A 100 -10.60 18.39 -16.75
CA ALA A 100 -10.67 18.93 -15.39
C ALA A 100 -9.32 18.86 -14.66
N GLU A 101 -8.53 17.81 -14.89
CA GLU A 101 -7.21 17.61 -14.28
C GLU A 101 -6.14 18.54 -14.85
N GLU A 102 -6.16 18.77 -16.18
CA GLU A 102 -5.12 19.53 -16.88
C GLU A 102 -5.34 21.04 -16.90
N LEU A 103 -6.58 21.51 -16.76
CA LEU A 103 -6.87 22.96 -16.77
C LEU A 103 -6.03 23.78 -15.78
N PRO A 104 -5.82 23.37 -14.50
CA PRO A 104 -4.97 24.12 -13.57
C PRO A 104 -3.51 24.24 -14.03
N ASN A 105 -3.01 23.24 -14.76
CA ASN A 105 -1.64 23.19 -15.26
C ASN A 105 -1.37 24.25 -16.35
N LEU A 106 -2.43 24.85 -16.90
CA LEU A 106 -2.32 25.94 -17.88
C LEU A 106 -1.98 27.29 -17.24
N SER A 107 -2.13 27.48 -15.92
CA SER A 107 -1.93 28.77 -15.26
C SER A 107 -0.57 29.45 -15.55
N PRO A 108 0.58 28.74 -15.63
CA PRO A 108 1.87 29.37 -15.97
C PRO A 108 1.97 29.88 -17.41
N PHE A 109 1.11 29.36 -18.30
CA PHE A 109 1.13 29.65 -19.74
C PHE A 109 0.21 30.81 -20.14
N LEU A 110 -0.47 31.46 -19.17
CA LEU A 110 -1.41 32.56 -19.43
C LEU A 110 -0.76 33.95 -19.50
N GLY A 111 0.53 34.06 -19.17
CA GLY A 111 1.27 35.30 -19.27
C GLY A 111 1.19 36.21 -18.06
N GLY A 112 0.58 35.76 -16.95
CA GLY A 112 0.56 36.49 -15.68
C GLY A 112 -0.55 35.99 -14.73
N SER A 113 -0.35 36.22 -13.43
CA SER A 113 -1.31 35.80 -12.40
C SER A 113 -2.69 36.49 -12.53
N GLU A 114 -2.74 37.67 -13.13
CA GLU A 114 -3.98 38.39 -13.42
C GLU A 114 -4.92 37.65 -14.35
N TYR A 115 -4.42 36.69 -15.13
CA TYR A 115 -5.22 35.90 -16.08
C TYR A 115 -5.69 34.55 -15.54
N ILE A 116 -5.24 34.13 -14.34
CA ILE A 116 -5.69 32.87 -13.70
C ILE A 116 -7.22 32.74 -13.66
N PRO A 117 -8.02 33.81 -13.39
CA PRO A 117 -9.47 33.72 -13.40
C PRO A 117 -10.11 33.22 -14.71
N ARG A 118 -9.37 33.23 -15.83
CA ARG A 118 -9.87 32.70 -17.11
C ARG A 118 -10.15 31.19 -17.06
N LEU A 119 -9.45 30.45 -16.19
CA LEU A 119 -9.63 29.02 -16.01
C LEU A 119 -10.88 28.66 -15.19
N LEU A 120 -11.50 29.63 -14.54
CA LEU A 120 -12.68 29.40 -13.70
C LEU A 120 -13.91 28.98 -14.50
N VAL A 121 -14.11 29.54 -15.70
CA VAL A 121 -15.33 29.31 -16.50
C VAL A 121 -15.46 27.84 -16.92
N PRO A 122 -14.47 27.23 -17.61
CA PRO A 122 -14.57 25.83 -17.96
C PRO A 122 -14.63 24.90 -16.73
N LEU A 123 -13.92 25.23 -15.63
CA LEU A 123 -13.98 24.44 -14.40
C LEU A 123 -15.35 24.55 -13.69
N GLU A 124 -16.02 25.72 -13.73
CA GLU A 124 -17.38 25.90 -13.21
C GLU A 124 -18.36 25.00 -13.95
N ASN A 125 -18.27 24.98 -15.29
CA ASN A 125 -19.13 24.14 -16.12
C ASN A 125 -18.90 22.64 -15.83
N LEU A 126 -17.62 22.20 -15.74
CA LEU A 126 -17.26 20.83 -15.36
C LEU A 126 -17.74 20.47 -13.94
N ALA A 127 -17.75 21.42 -13.00
CA ALA A 127 -18.27 21.22 -11.65
C ALA A 127 -19.80 21.06 -11.57
N ALA A 128 -20.53 21.32 -12.67
CA ALA A 128 -21.99 21.22 -12.71
C ALA A 128 -22.52 20.00 -13.46
N ILE A 129 -21.69 19.23 -14.18
CA ILE A 129 -22.11 18.10 -15.02
C ILE A 129 -22.66 16.92 -14.20
N GLU A 130 -23.19 15.90 -14.88
CA GLU A 130 -23.88 14.78 -14.24
C GLU A 130 -22.90 13.76 -13.63
N ASP A 131 -21.75 13.50 -14.25
CA ASP A 131 -20.76 12.54 -13.72
C ASP A 131 -20.08 13.04 -12.44
N GLY A 132 -20.08 12.20 -11.40
CA GLY A 132 -19.57 12.55 -10.08
C GLY A 132 -18.05 12.62 -10.01
N THR A 133 -17.37 11.82 -10.81
CA THR A 133 -15.89 11.75 -10.81
C THR A 133 -15.30 13.00 -11.45
N VAL A 134 -15.90 13.43 -12.55
CA VAL A 134 -15.52 14.67 -13.23
C VAL A 134 -15.79 15.88 -12.34
N ARG A 135 -16.97 15.94 -11.67
CA ARG A 135 -17.27 17.03 -10.73
C ARG A 135 -16.26 17.09 -9.57
N ASP A 136 -15.94 15.95 -8.96
CA ASP A 136 -15.00 15.89 -7.84
C ASP A 136 -13.62 16.39 -8.27
N LYS A 137 -13.16 16.02 -9.47
CA LYS A 137 -11.91 16.52 -10.05
C LYS A 137 -11.96 18.01 -10.37
N ALA A 138 -13.06 18.50 -10.94
CA ALA A 138 -13.26 19.94 -11.20
C ALA A 138 -13.24 20.76 -9.89
N VAL A 139 -13.85 20.27 -8.81
CA VAL A 139 -13.80 20.91 -7.49
C VAL A 139 -12.38 20.92 -6.93
N GLU A 140 -11.62 19.83 -7.06
CA GLU A 140 -10.21 19.78 -6.70
C GLU A 140 -9.39 20.83 -7.47
N SER A 141 -9.61 20.91 -8.77
CA SER A 141 -8.96 21.86 -9.67
C SER A 141 -9.33 23.31 -9.38
N LEU A 142 -10.58 23.59 -9.05
CA LEU A 142 -11.02 24.90 -8.57
C LEU A 142 -10.34 25.32 -7.27
N ARG A 143 -10.15 24.38 -6.32
CA ARG A 143 -9.37 24.65 -5.09
C ARG A 143 -7.92 24.98 -5.40
N ASN A 144 -7.30 24.24 -6.33
CA ASN A 144 -5.94 24.49 -6.76
C ASN A 144 -5.80 25.88 -7.37
N ILE A 145 -6.68 26.25 -8.31
CA ILE A 145 -6.72 27.57 -8.93
C ILE A 145 -6.91 28.68 -7.88
N ALA A 146 -7.87 28.51 -6.96
CA ALA A 146 -8.13 29.48 -5.91
C ALA A 146 -6.92 29.70 -4.97
N SER A 147 -6.10 28.66 -4.76
CA SER A 147 -4.85 28.77 -3.97
C SER A 147 -3.78 29.64 -4.65
N GLN A 148 -3.81 29.73 -5.98
CA GLN A 148 -2.89 30.54 -6.79
C GLN A 148 -3.35 32.00 -6.95
N MET A 149 -4.61 32.28 -6.60
CA MET A 149 -5.23 33.62 -6.70
C MET A 149 -4.88 34.51 -5.50
N ASP A 150 -4.80 35.80 -5.74
CA ASP A 150 -4.76 36.79 -4.66
C ASP A 150 -6.14 37.02 -4.02
N ASP A 151 -6.18 37.75 -2.90
CA ASP A 151 -7.44 38.00 -2.18
C ASP A 151 -8.45 38.79 -2.99
N ASN A 152 -8.00 39.68 -3.90
CA ASN A 152 -8.89 40.44 -4.78
C ASN A 152 -9.57 39.52 -5.81
N GLN A 153 -8.82 38.63 -6.42
CA GLN A 153 -9.35 37.63 -7.36
C GLN A 153 -10.28 36.63 -6.66
N ARG A 154 -9.91 36.16 -5.45
CA ARG A 154 -10.82 35.30 -4.66
C ARG A 154 -12.13 35.99 -4.34
N ASN A 155 -12.08 37.28 -4.03
CA ASN A 155 -13.27 38.07 -3.71
C ASN A 155 -14.15 38.36 -4.92
N ASN A 156 -13.57 38.71 -6.07
CA ASN A 156 -14.30 39.29 -7.20
C ASN A 156 -14.58 38.27 -8.32
N ASP A 157 -13.79 37.21 -8.44
CA ASP A 157 -13.91 36.21 -9.50
C ASP A 157 -14.36 34.86 -8.95
N PHE A 158 -13.69 34.33 -7.91
CA PHE A 158 -13.99 32.99 -7.38
C PHE A 158 -15.26 32.94 -6.51
N ALA A 159 -15.46 33.90 -5.61
CA ALA A 159 -16.65 33.90 -4.74
C ALA A 159 -17.97 34.00 -5.52
N PRO A 160 -18.10 34.81 -6.58
CA PRO A 160 -19.30 34.81 -7.44
C PRO A 160 -19.56 33.44 -8.10
N LEU A 161 -18.51 32.71 -8.53
CA LEU A 161 -18.61 31.37 -9.07
C LEU A 161 -19.22 30.40 -8.02
N VAL A 162 -18.66 30.35 -6.81
CA VAL A 162 -19.17 29.49 -5.75
C VAL A 162 -20.64 29.82 -5.43
N LYS A 163 -21.00 31.12 -5.46
CA LYS A 163 -22.40 31.54 -5.25
C LYS A 163 -23.32 31.05 -6.35
N ARG A 164 -22.90 31.11 -7.64
CA ARG A 164 -23.71 30.58 -8.76
C ARG A 164 -23.91 29.07 -8.62
N LEU A 165 -22.84 28.32 -8.33
CA LEU A 165 -22.93 26.88 -8.09
C LEU A 165 -23.84 26.55 -6.91
N ALA A 166 -23.70 27.25 -5.76
CA ALA A 166 -24.52 27.02 -4.56
C ALA A 166 -26.00 27.32 -4.74
N GLN A 167 -26.34 28.21 -5.67
CA GLN A 167 -27.70 28.61 -5.99
C GLN A 167 -28.24 27.98 -7.29
N GLY A 168 -27.47 27.07 -7.88
CA GLY A 168 -27.83 26.39 -9.12
C GLY A 168 -29.10 25.53 -8.97
N GLU A 169 -29.88 25.43 -10.03
CA GLU A 169 -31.12 24.63 -10.05
C GLU A 169 -30.83 23.14 -9.84
N TRP A 170 -29.74 22.65 -10.43
CA TRP A 170 -29.36 21.25 -10.35
C TRP A 170 -28.61 20.95 -9.06
N PHE A 171 -28.92 19.83 -8.41
CA PHE A 171 -28.26 19.39 -7.20
C PHE A 171 -26.76 19.12 -7.41
N THR A 172 -26.33 18.80 -8.63
CA THR A 172 -24.93 18.55 -9.01
C THR A 172 -24.06 19.77 -8.74
N SER A 173 -24.48 20.95 -9.22
CA SER A 173 -23.74 22.21 -8.95
C SER A 173 -23.75 22.57 -7.47
N ARG A 174 -24.88 22.40 -6.76
CA ARG A 174 -24.96 22.69 -5.32
C ARG A 174 -24.07 21.76 -4.49
N ALA A 175 -23.98 20.47 -4.89
CA ALA A 175 -23.07 19.51 -4.25
C ALA A 175 -21.60 19.89 -4.44
N SER A 176 -21.22 20.34 -5.64
CA SER A 176 -19.86 20.80 -5.94
C SER A 176 -19.49 22.07 -5.20
N ALA A 177 -20.44 23.02 -5.10
CA ALA A 177 -20.22 24.26 -4.35
C ALA A 177 -19.77 24.01 -2.91
N ALA A 178 -20.35 23.01 -2.23
CA ALA A 178 -20.05 22.71 -0.83
C ALA A 178 -18.53 22.61 -0.55
N GLY A 179 -17.79 21.96 -1.46
CA GLY A 179 -16.36 21.76 -1.34
C GLY A 179 -15.50 23.01 -1.49
N LEU A 180 -16.07 24.15 -1.91
CA LEU A 180 -15.32 25.36 -2.24
C LEU A 180 -15.39 26.45 -1.15
N PHE A 181 -16.25 26.31 -0.15
CA PHE A 181 -16.49 27.34 0.87
C PHE A 181 -15.28 27.65 1.74
N ALA A 182 -14.51 26.64 2.13
CA ALA A 182 -13.38 26.83 3.04
C ALA A 182 -12.22 27.61 2.41
N VAL A 183 -12.05 27.52 1.09
CA VAL A 183 -10.86 28.03 0.38
C VAL A 183 -10.74 29.55 0.45
N CYS A 184 -11.85 30.26 0.41
CA CYS A 184 -11.86 31.74 0.41
C CYS A 184 -12.31 32.36 1.73
N TYR A 185 -12.73 31.55 2.71
CA TYR A 185 -13.36 32.06 3.93
C TYR A 185 -12.49 33.08 4.68
N THR A 186 -11.20 32.81 4.80
CA THR A 186 -10.25 33.68 5.52
C THR A 186 -9.89 34.98 4.78
N ALA A 187 -10.12 35.04 3.47
CA ALA A 187 -9.88 36.22 2.65
C ALA A 187 -11.01 37.25 2.70
N PHE A 188 -12.14 36.89 3.35
CA PHE A 188 -13.34 37.72 3.41
C PHE A 188 -13.39 38.61 4.65
N ASP A 189 -14.03 39.78 4.53
CA ASP A 189 -14.42 40.59 5.67
C ASP A 189 -15.57 39.92 6.47
N ALA A 190 -15.84 40.44 7.67
CA ALA A 190 -16.82 39.87 8.59
C ALA A 190 -18.24 39.77 7.98
N GLN A 191 -18.67 40.76 7.20
CA GLN A 191 -19.99 40.79 6.55
C GLN A 191 -20.09 39.66 5.51
N ARG A 192 -19.06 39.51 4.69
CA ARG A 192 -19.03 38.49 3.64
C ARG A 192 -18.88 37.08 4.20
N GLN A 193 -18.12 36.93 5.30
CA GLN A 193 -18.07 35.68 6.05
C GLN A 193 -19.46 35.26 6.58
N GLU A 194 -20.27 36.21 7.05
CA GLU A 194 -21.63 35.95 7.51
C GLU A 194 -22.54 35.50 6.37
N GLU A 195 -22.50 36.21 5.23
CA GLU A 195 -23.24 35.79 4.03
C GLU A 195 -22.84 34.39 3.58
N TRP A 196 -21.54 34.08 3.66
CA TRP A 196 -20.97 32.79 3.29
C TRP A 196 -21.45 31.68 4.21
N ARG A 197 -21.42 31.88 5.53
CA ARG A 197 -21.97 30.94 6.52
C ARG A 197 -23.48 30.68 6.30
N ASN A 198 -24.25 31.74 6.04
CA ASN A 198 -25.69 31.61 5.78
C ASN A 198 -25.96 30.75 4.52
N MET A 199 -25.18 30.93 3.47
CA MET A 199 -25.31 30.15 2.25
C MET A 199 -24.90 28.69 2.45
N PHE A 200 -23.82 28.44 3.19
CA PHE A 200 -23.42 27.08 3.56
C PHE A 200 -24.49 26.37 4.42
N ALA A 201 -25.07 27.07 5.38
CA ALA A 201 -26.17 26.52 6.20
C ALA A 201 -27.43 26.16 5.37
N GLN A 202 -27.68 26.85 4.25
CA GLN A 202 -28.75 26.45 3.33
C GLN A 202 -28.44 25.13 2.64
N LEU A 203 -27.18 24.90 2.22
CA LEU A 203 -26.75 23.63 1.63
C LEU A 203 -26.81 22.46 2.63
N VAL A 204 -26.52 22.70 3.91
CA VAL A 204 -26.69 21.68 4.98
C VAL A 204 -28.15 21.21 5.07
N ARG A 205 -29.10 22.10 4.78
CA ARG A 205 -30.55 21.84 4.83
C ARG A 205 -31.17 21.60 3.46
N ASP A 206 -30.34 21.31 2.44
CA ASP A 206 -30.83 21.05 1.07
C ASP A 206 -31.80 19.85 1.06
N GLU A 207 -32.80 19.90 0.24
CA GLU A 207 -33.77 18.83 0.05
C GLU A 207 -33.10 17.53 -0.45
N THR A 208 -32.02 17.68 -1.24
CA THR A 208 -31.30 16.55 -1.87
C THR A 208 -30.25 15.97 -0.94
N PRO A 209 -30.35 14.69 -0.57
CA PRO A 209 -29.37 14.04 0.30
C PRO A 209 -27.92 14.09 -0.22
N MET A 210 -27.72 14.08 -1.53
CA MET A 210 -26.39 14.20 -2.14
C MET A 210 -25.72 15.54 -1.80
N VAL A 211 -26.47 16.64 -1.79
CA VAL A 211 -25.97 17.96 -1.39
C VAL A 211 -25.61 17.97 0.09
N ARG A 212 -26.51 17.47 0.96
CA ARG A 212 -26.24 17.37 2.40
C ARG A 212 -25.01 16.51 2.70
N ARG A 213 -24.82 15.41 1.93
CA ARG A 213 -23.63 14.55 2.02
C ARG A 213 -22.34 15.29 1.63
N SER A 214 -22.36 16.04 0.52
CA SER A 214 -21.21 16.86 0.10
C SER A 214 -20.91 17.96 1.10
N THR A 215 -21.96 18.55 1.68
CA THR A 215 -21.82 19.58 2.71
C THR A 215 -21.26 19.03 4.03
N ALA A 216 -21.66 17.81 4.40
CA ALA A 216 -21.08 17.12 5.56
C ALA A 216 -19.57 16.91 5.39
N LYS A 217 -19.11 16.43 4.22
CA LYS A 217 -17.68 16.33 3.92
C LYS A 217 -16.95 17.68 3.99
N ALA A 218 -17.60 18.74 3.50
CA ALA A 218 -17.00 20.08 3.46
C ALA A 218 -16.99 20.79 4.83
N LEU A 219 -17.89 20.42 5.74
CA LEU A 219 -18.00 21.03 7.08
C LEU A 219 -16.74 20.77 7.91
N GLU A 220 -16.09 19.63 7.74
CA GLU A 220 -14.79 19.32 8.36
C GLU A 220 -13.75 20.39 8.02
N THR A 221 -13.54 20.67 6.75
CA THR A 221 -12.57 21.68 6.30
C THR A 221 -12.99 23.10 6.71
N LEU A 222 -14.28 23.41 6.67
CA LEU A 222 -14.77 24.70 7.11
C LEU A 222 -14.59 24.89 8.62
N ALA A 223 -14.78 23.85 9.41
CA ALA A 223 -14.49 23.84 10.85
C ALA A 223 -13.03 24.20 11.16
N GLY A 224 -12.09 23.88 10.26
CA GLY A 224 -10.67 24.21 10.41
C GLY A 224 -10.34 25.69 10.22
N VAL A 225 -11.16 26.47 9.50
CA VAL A 225 -10.84 27.85 9.08
C VAL A 225 -11.70 28.94 9.75
N VAL A 226 -12.83 28.59 10.36
CA VAL A 226 -13.66 29.55 11.09
C VAL A 226 -13.02 29.97 12.42
N SER A 227 -13.43 31.11 12.99
CA SER A 227 -13.02 31.53 14.34
C SER A 227 -13.59 30.60 15.42
N ASP A 228 -13.00 30.59 16.64
CA ASP A 228 -13.51 29.79 17.76
C ASP A 228 -14.94 30.20 18.15
N GLU A 229 -15.31 31.48 18.05
CA GLU A 229 -16.67 31.95 18.25
C GLU A 229 -17.65 31.31 17.25
N HIS A 230 -17.24 31.18 15.99
CA HIS A 230 -18.07 30.57 14.95
C HIS A 230 -18.01 29.05 14.97
N LEU A 231 -16.99 28.45 15.58
CA LEU A 231 -16.99 27.01 15.86
C LEU A 231 -18.17 26.64 16.79
N ASP A 232 -18.35 27.41 17.87
CA ASP A 232 -19.42 27.19 18.85
C ASP A 232 -20.79 27.60 18.29
N SER A 233 -20.91 28.79 17.66
CA SER A 233 -22.18 29.37 17.27
C SER A 233 -22.70 28.90 15.92
N PHE A 234 -21.85 28.37 15.03
CA PHE A 234 -22.21 28.01 13.66
C PHE A 234 -21.90 26.53 13.36
N ILE A 235 -20.67 26.04 13.59
CA ILE A 235 -20.27 24.68 13.20
C ILE A 235 -20.96 23.62 14.05
N LEU A 236 -20.95 23.77 15.39
CA LEU A 236 -21.58 22.81 16.31
C LEU A 236 -23.07 22.61 16.06
N PRO A 237 -23.89 23.65 15.85
CA PRO A 237 -25.28 23.45 15.45
C PRO A 237 -25.47 22.67 14.16
N LEU A 238 -24.68 22.98 13.11
CA LEU A 238 -24.74 22.27 11.83
C LEU A 238 -24.28 20.82 11.93
N PHE A 239 -23.24 20.55 12.73
CA PHE A 239 -22.82 19.20 13.06
C PHE A 239 -23.97 18.38 13.68
N ASN A 240 -24.67 18.94 14.69
CA ASN A 240 -25.79 18.26 15.34
C ASN A 240 -26.97 18.01 14.39
N GLU A 241 -27.24 18.93 13.45
CA GLU A 241 -28.24 18.74 12.40
C GLU A 241 -27.88 17.55 11.51
N LEU A 242 -26.63 17.50 11.00
CA LEU A 242 -26.13 16.41 10.15
C LEU A 242 -26.01 15.08 10.89
N ALA A 243 -25.62 15.09 12.18
CA ALA A 243 -25.55 13.89 13.01
C ALA A 243 -26.94 13.28 13.30
N SER A 244 -28.00 14.07 13.10
CA SER A 244 -29.40 13.65 13.24
C SER A 244 -30.14 13.52 11.88
N ASP A 245 -29.41 13.58 10.76
CA ASP A 245 -29.99 13.47 9.41
C ASP A 245 -30.79 12.16 9.25
N ASP A 246 -31.83 12.18 8.44
CA ASP A 246 -32.64 11.01 8.14
C ASP A 246 -31.87 9.94 7.35
N GLN A 247 -30.86 10.36 6.56
CA GLN A 247 -30.00 9.50 5.74
C GLN A 247 -28.75 9.05 6.51
N ASP A 248 -28.54 7.75 6.60
CA ASP A 248 -27.33 7.18 7.21
C ASP A 248 -26.05 7.57 6.47
N SER A 249 -26.13 7.74 5.14
CA SER A 249 -25.01 8.19 4.30
C SER A 249 -24.53 9.62 4.59
N VAL A 250 -25.35 10.43 5.27
CA VAL A 250 -24.97 11.74 5.79
C VAL A 250 -24.40 11.60 7.21
N ARG A 251 -25.13 10.89 8.09
CA ARG A 251 -24.70 10.70 9.50
C ARG A 251 -23.33 10.07 9.63
N LEU A 252 -22.98 9.08 8.80
CA LEU A 252 -21.67 8.42 8.85
C LEU A 252 -20.47 9.36 8.64
N LEU A 253 -20.67 10.47 7.92
CA LEU A 253 -19.62 11.46 7.66
C LEU A 253 -19.37 12.41 8.84
N THR A 254 -20.28 12.46 9.82
CA THR A 254 -20.18 13.38 10.94
C THR A 254 -19.08 13.02 11.94
N ILE A 255 -18.55 11.81 11.87
CA ILE A 255 -17.40 11.40 12.69
C ILE A 255 -16.15 12.22 12.36
N GLU A 256 -15.86 12.48 11.08
CA GLU A 256 -14.72 13.31 10.67
C GLU A 256 -14.92 14.77 11.14
N ILE A 257 -16.14 15.27 11.08
CA ILE A 257 -16.48 16.60 11.60
C ILE A 257 -16.27 16.66 13.12
N LEU A 258 -16.70 15.63 13.85
CA LEU A 258 -16.51 15.53 15.28
C LEU A 258 -15.02 15.59 15.66
N ILE A 259 -14.17 14.85 14.95
CA ILE A 259 -12.73 14.84 15.14
C ILE A 259 -12.13 16.24 14.86
N ALA A 260 -12.56 16.90 13.78
CA ALA A 260 -12.10 18.24 13.44
C ALA A 260 -12.49 19.28 14.51
N ILE A 261 -13.70 19.18 15.05
CA ILE A 261 -14.16 20.06 16.15
C ILE A 261 -13.39 19.75 17.43
N ALA A 262 -13.22 18.47 17.78
CA ALA A 262 -12.55 18.03 19.02
C ALA A 262 -11.09 18.50 19.09
N LYS A 263 -10.39 18.58 17.94
CA LYS A 263 -9.02 19.11 17.85
C LYS A 263 -8.90 20.59 18.23
N ARG A 264 -10.00 21.32 18.18
CA ARG A 264 -10.03 22.76 18.42
C ARG A 264 -10.63 23.16 19.78
N LEU A 265 -11.40 22.28 20.39
CA LEU A 265 -12.04 22.50 21.69
C LEU A 265 -11.15 21.94 22.81
N ASP A 266 -11.29 22.49 24.02
CA ASP A 266 -10.72 21.90 25.23
C ASP A 266 -11.53 20.68 25.70
N ALA A 267 -10.95 19.89 26.61
CA ALA A 267 -11.57 18.66 27.10
C ALA A 267 -12.94 18.91 27.79
N GLN A 268 -13.13 20.04 28.48
CA GLN A 268 -14.39 20.37 29.12
C GLN A 268 -15.50 20.60 28.07
N LYS A 269 -15.23 21.40 27.06
CA LYS A 269 -16.16 21.65 25.97
C LYS A 269 -16.44 20.38 25.15
N ASN A 270 -15.43 19.55 24.90
CA ASN A 270 -15.60 18.26 24.23
C ASN A 270 -16.58 17.38 25.01
N ARG A 271 -16.44 17.32 26.35
CA ARG A 271 -17.38 16.58 27.21
C ARG A 271 -18.81 17.11 27.11
N GLU A 272 -18.98 18.43 27.12
CA GLU A 272 -20.30 19.07 27.12
C GLU A 272 -20.99 18.98 25.74
N THR A 273 -20.24 18.99 24.64
CA THR A 273 -20.80 19.18 23.29
C THR A 273 -20.71 17.96 22.40
N LEU A 274 -19.65 17.13 22.51
CA LEU A 274 -19.37 16.05 21.57
C LEU A 274 -19.61 14.65 22.14
N LEU A 275 -19.55 14.46 23.45
CA LEU A 275 -19.63 13.13 24.07
C LEU A 275 -20.98 12.44 23.80
N GLU A 276 -22.10 13.12 24.00
CA GLU A 276 -23.42 12.54 23.76
C GLU A 276 -23.72 12.29 22.27
N PRO A 277 -23.40 13.21 21.33
CA PRO A 277 -23.43 12.91 19.89
C PRO A 277 -22.61 11.68 19.51
N LEU A 278 -21.37 11.54 20.03
CA LEU A 278 -20.51 10.38 19.78
C LEU A 278 -21.18 9.08 20.25
N LYS A 279 -21.67 9.04 21.49
CA LYS A 279 -22.39 7.88 22.04
C LYS A 279 -23.66 7.54 21.24
N SER A 280 -24.35 8.56 20.74
CA SER A 280 -25.51 8.37 19.87
C SER A 280 -25.14 7.74 18.53
N LEU A 281 -24.08 8.22 17.88
CA LEU A 281 -23.56 7.66 16.62
C LEU A 281 -23.03 6.23 16.80
N ALA A 282 -22.39 5.94 17.95
CA ALA A 282 -21.93 4.58 18.29
C ALA A 282 -23.08 3.58 18.47
N ARG A 283 -24.31 4.07 18.72
CA ARG A 283 -25.54 3.28 18.87
C ARG A 283 -26.54 3.51 17.75
N ASP A 284 -26.10 4.08 16.64
CA ASP A 284 -26.97 4.38 15.48
C ASP A 284 -27.67 3.11 14.99
N LYS A 285 -28.90 3.26 14.52
CA LYS A 285 -29.70 2.17 13.93
C LYS A 285 -29.04 1.56 12.68
N ALA A 286 -28.26 2.38 11.91
CA ALA A 286 -27.57 1.95 10.71
C ALA A 286 -26.15 1.45 11.08
N TRP A 287 -25.85 0.22 10.72
CA TRP A 287 -24.54 -0.38 11.01
C TRP A 287 -23.37 0.38 10.37
N ARG A 288 -23.56 1.00 9.21
CA ARG A 288 -22.52 1.80 8.54
C ARG A 288 -22.07 3.00 9.38
N VAL A 289 -22.99 3.63 10.12
CA VAL A 289 -22.64 4.72 11.03
C VAL A 289 -21.82 4.17 12.20
N ARG A 290 -22.26 3.07 12.83
CA ARG A 290 -21.51 2.41 13.91
C ARG A 290 -20.14 1.91 13.44
N TYR A 291 -20.04 1.40 12.19
CA TYR A 291 -18.78 1.02 11.57
C TYR A 291 -17.80 2.20 11.46
N MET A 292 -18.29 3.37 11.01
CA MET A 292 -17.44 4.58 10.94
C MET A 292 -16.97 5.02 12.31
N VAL A 293 -17.83 4.94 13.34
CA VAL A 293 -17.40 5.20 14.72
C VAL A 293 -16.34 4.21 15.16
N ALA A 294 -16.54 2.91 14.91
CA ALA A 294 -15.59 1.86 15.29
C ALA A 294 -14.23 2.03 14.60
N SER A 295 -14.22 2.29 13.29
CA SER A 295 -13.00 2.43 12.49
C SER A 295 -12.20 3.71 12.78
N LYS A 296 -12.82 4.72 13.41
CA LYS A 296 -12.18 5.98 13.78
C LYS A 296 -12.10 6.17 15.30
N PHE A 297 -12.36 5.10 16.06
CA PHE A 297 -12.53 5.22 17.51
C PHE A 297 -11.28 5.73 18.22
N VAL A 298 -10.12 5.23 17.85
CA VAL A 298 -8.83 5.67 18.41
C VAL A 298 -8.54 7.12 18.04
N GLU A 299 -8.79 7.54 16.79
CA GLU A 299 -8.60 8.92 16.36
C GLU A 299 -9.50 9.89 17.14
N VAL A 300 -10.75 9.49 17.42
CA VAL A 300 -11.63 10.24 18.32
C VAL A 300 -11.04 10.34 19.72
N CYS A 301 -10.55 9.23 20.28
CA CYS A 301 -9.97 9.18 21.62
C CYS A 301 -8.72 10.07 21.75
N ASP A 302 -7.87 10.11 20.72
CA ASP A 302 -6.69 10.97 20.68
C ASP A 302 -7.02 12.48 20.76
N THR A 303 -8.26 12.86 20.37
CA THR A 303 -8.66 14.26 20.25
C THR A 303 -9.62 14.73 21.32
N ILE A 304 -10.49 13.84 21.85
CA ILE A 304 -11.58 14.25 22.75
C ILE A 304 -11.12 14.53 24.18
N GLY A 305 -10.01 13.94 24.60
CA GLY A 305 -9.41 14.08 25.93
C GLY A 305 -9.36 12.76 26.71
N GLU A 306 -8.19 12.43 27.23
CA GLU A 306 -7.87 11.15 27.88
C GLU A 306 -8.78 10.83 29.08
N ASP A 307 -9.09 11.84 29.91
CA ASP A 307 -9.97 11.66 31.06
C ASP A 307 -11.41 11.29 30.65
N ILE A 308 -11.88 11.81 29.53
CA ILE A 308 -13.20 11.47 28.97
C ILE A 308 -13.18 10.03 28.47
N VAL A 309 -12.12 9.65 27.79
CA VAL A 309 -11.97 8.29 27.24
C VAL A 309 -12.04 7.28 28.37
N ARG A 310 -11.25 7.45 29.42
CA ARG A 310 -11.20 6.53 30.57
C ARG A 310 -12.52 6.45 31.32
N ALA A 311 -13.17 7.58 31.53
CA ALA A 311 -14.39 7.64 32.35
C ALA A 311 -15.65 7.21 31.57
N GLU A 312 -15.72 7.48 30.27
CA GLU A 312 -17.00 7.51 29.55
C GLU A 312 -17.06 6.62 28.31
N LEU A 313 -15.90 6.29 27.70
CA LEU A 313 -15.86 5.61 26.39
C LEU A 313 -15.50 4.13 26.45
N VAL A 314 -15.01 3.61 27.57
CA VAL A 314 -14.69 2.18 27.75
C VAL A 314 -15.89 1.30 27.41
N GLN A 315 -17.07 1.59 28.00
CA GLN A 315 -18.26 0.80 27.72
C GLN A 315 -18.74 0.95 26.26
N THR A 316 -18.60 2.14 25.68
CA THR A 316 -18.96 2.37 24.28
C THR A 316 -18.09 1.50 23.34
N PHE A 317 -16.80 1.38 23.63
CA PHE A 317 -15.91 0.51 22.86
C PHE A 317 -16.25 -0.98 23.04
N VAL A 318 -16.53 -1.41 24.26
CA VAL A 318 -17.00 -2.78 24.55
C VAL A 318 -18.31 -3.09 23.80
N ASP A 319 -19.24 -2.14 23.73
CA ASP A 319 -20.49 -2.29 22.98
C ASP A 319 -20.21 -2.50 21.47
N LEU A 320 -19.22 -1.78 20.88
CA LEU A 320 -18.80 -1.95 19.49
C LEU A 320 -18.10 -3.30 19.22
N LEU A 321 -17.29 -3.79 20.16
CA LEU A 321 -16.68 -5.14 20.09
C LEU A 321 -17.73 -6.26 20.13
N LYS A 322 -18.90 -6.00 20.68
CA LYS A 322 -20.04 -6.93 20.79
C LYS A 322 -21.18 -6.60 19.83
N ASP A 323 -20.95 -5.76 18.83
CA ASP A 323 -21.99 -5.37 17.88
C ASP A 323 -22.57 -6.58 17.13
N ASN A 324 -23.84 -6.50 16.76
CA ASN A 324 -24.51 -7.55 16.00
C ASN A 324 -23.92 -7.75 14.59
N GLU A 325 -23.36 -6.68 13.99
CA GLU A 325 -22.79 -6.71 12.65
C GLU A 325 -21.30 -7.07 12.68
N GLY A 326 -20.91 -8.05 11.87
CA GLY A 326 -19.53 -8.52 11.79
C GLY A 326 -18.54 -7.44 11.34
N GLU A 327 -18.96 -6.55 10.45
CA GLU A 327 -18.17 -5.43 9.94
C GLU A 327 -17.81 -4.44 11.06
N VAL A 328 -18.74 -4.15 11.95
CA VAL A 328 -18.51 -3.27 13.12
C VAL A 328 -17.53 -3.93 14.09
N ARG A 329 -17.74 -5.23 14.40
CA ARG A 329 -16.81 -5.98 15.25
C ARG A 329 -15.40 -6.07 14.62
N THR A 330 -15.32 -6.26 13.29
CA THR A 330 -14.04 -6.27 12.58
C THR A 330 -13.28 -4.96 12.72
N ALA A 331 -13.96 -3.83 12.52
CA ALA A 331 -13.38 -2.52 12.70
C ALA A 331 -12.93 -2.28 14.15
N ALA A 332 -13.81 -2.57 15.12
CA ALA A 332 -13.49 -2.43 16.54
C ALA A 332 -12.31 -3.33 16.99
N ALA A 333 -12.24 -4.57 16.48
CA ALA A 333 -11.11 -5.49 16.74
C ALA A 333 -9.77 -4.92 16.27
N GLY A 334 -9.76 -4.20 15.14
CA GLY A 334 -8.59 -3.49 14.63
C GLY A 334 -8.08 -2.39 15.55
N GLU A 335 -8.98 -1.71 16.24
CA GLU A 335 -8.69 -0.58 17.12
C GLU A 335 -8.30 -0.97 18.56
N VAL A 336 -8.39 -2.26 18.93
CA VAL A 336 -8.13 -2.75 20.30
C VAL A 336 -6.77 -2.30 20.84
N PRO A 337 -5.63 -2.45 20.16
CA PRO A 337 -4.34 -2.02 20.71
C PRO A 337 -4.20 -0.51 20.84
N GLY A 338 -4.81 0.24 19.91
CA GLY A 338 -4.83 1.69 19.93
C GLY A 338 -5.60 2.22 21.14
N PHE A 339 -6.80 1.68 21.36
CA PHE A 339 -7.66 2.07 22.47
C PHE A 339 -7.11 1.61 23.84
N ALA A 340 -6.46 0.46 23.90
CA ALA A 340 -5.84 -0.06 25.13
C ALA A 340 -4.77 0.88 25.73
N LYS A 341 -4.21 1.79 24.95
CA LYS A 341 -3.25 2.80 25.45
C LYS A 341 -3.90 3.81 26.39
N PHE A 342 -5.20 4.02 26.29
CA PHE A 342 -5.97 4.92 27.15
C PHE A 342 -6.49 4.24 28.42
N ALA A 343 -6.52 2.90 28.45
CA ALA A 343 -7.01 2.11 29.57
C ALA A 343 -5.85 1.70 30.50
N ASP A 344 -6.16 1.55 31.78
CA ASP A 344 -5.25 0.88 32.69
C ASP A 344 -5.28 -0.66 32.49
N LYS A 345 -4.29 -1.33 33.05
CA LYS A 345 -4.15 -2.78 32.94
C LYS A 345 -5.38 -3.53 33.49
N GLU A 346 -5.97 -3.05 34.58
CA GLU A 346 -7.15 -3.64 35.21
C GLU A 346 -8.36 -3.58 34.27
N THR A 347 -8.61 -2.42 33.67
CA THR A 347 -9.65 -2.25 32.63
C THR A 347 -9.47 -3.19 31.45
N ILE A 348 -8.22 -3.38 30.98
CA ILE A 348 -7.93 -4.30 29.86
C ILE A 348 -8.28 -5.73 30.26
N LEU A 349 -7.87 -6.18 31.45
CA LEU A 349 -8.11 -7.54 31.93
C LEU A 349 -9.59 -7.81 32.25
N GLU A 350 -10.30 -6.83 32.81
CA GLU A 350 -11.69 -7.00 33.25
C GLU A 350 -12.72 -6.74 32.15
N SER A 351 -12.45 -5.77 31.26
CA SER A 351 -13.43 -5.33 30.25
C SER A 351 -13.11 -5.82 28.84
N PHE A 352 -11.85 -5.73 28.40
CA PHE A 352 -11.51 -6.06 27.01
C PHE A 352 -11.20 -7.53 26.81
N LEU A 353 -10.45 -8.16 27.72
CA LEU A 353 -10.04 -9.54 27.59
C LEU A 353 -11.21 -10.53 27.47
N PRO A 354 -12.33 -10.38 28.22
CA PRO A 354 -13.52 -11.20 28.00
C PRO A 354 -14.09 -11.06 26.59
N CYS A 355 -14.16 -9.82 26.04
CA CYS A 355 -14.62 -9.59 24.68
C CYS A 355 -13.67 -10.20 23.64
N ILE A 356 -12.35 -10.07 23.85
CA ILE A 356 -11.33 -10.64 22.97
C ILE A 356 -11.46 -12.17 22.92
N ARG A 357 -11.73 -12.83 24.06
CA ARG A 357 -11.99 -14.28 24.09
C ARG A 357 -13.23 -14.68 23.29
N GLU A 358 -14.29 -13.87 23.36
CA GLU A 358 -15.49 -14.08 22.54
C GLU A 358 -15.17 -13.90 21.03
N LEU A 359 -14.37 -12.87 20.67
CA LEU A 359 -14.02 -12.57 19.28
C LEU A 359 -13.05 -13.60 18.65
N VAL A 360 -12.24 -14.29 19.46
CA VAL A 360 -11.39 -15.41 18.96
C VAL A 360 -12.26 -16.56 18.44
N GLU A 361 -13.47 -16.70 18.96
CA GLU A 361 -14.47 -17.71 18.57
C GLU A 361 -15.61 -17.15 17.70
N ASP A 362 -15.46 -15.90 17.20
CA ASP A 362 -16.49 -15.27 16.37
C ASP A 362 -16.81 -16.11 15.14
N GLY A 363 -18.10 -16.22 14.81
CA GLY A 363 -18.54 -16.95 13.61
C GLY A 363 -18.08 -16.34 12.29
N ASN A 364 -17.70 -15.06 12.29
CA ASN A 364 -17.19 -14.37 11.10
C ASN A 364 -15.65 -14.44 11.05
N GLN A 365 -15.10 -15.08 10.00
CA GLN A 365 -13.65 -15.19 9.78
C GLN A 365 -12.93 -13.84 9.71
N HIS A 366 -13.58 -12.78 9.21
CA HIS A 366 -12.97 -11.46 9.07
C HIS A 366 -12.74 -10.79 10.43
N VAL A 367 -13.64 -11.03 11.39
CA VAL A 367 -13.48 -10.61 12.79
C VAL A 367 -12.27 -11.30 13.40
N ARG A 368 -12.18 -12.65 13.27
CA ARG A 368 -11.04 -13.42 13.78
C ARG A 368 -9.73 -13.01 13.12
N ALA A 369 -9.75 -12.75 11.79
CA ALA A 369 -8.58 -12.28 11.05
C ALA A 369 -8.10 -10.88 11.49
N ALA A 370 -9.02 -9.94 11.69
CA ALA A 370 -8.70 -8.61 12.21
C ALA A 370 -8.13 -8.69 13.62
N LEU A 371 -8.75 -9.49 14.50
CA LEU A 371 -8.23 -9.70 15.84
C LEU A 371 -6.83 -10.35 15.81
N ALA A 372 -6.61 -11.38 14.99
CA ALA A 372 -5.32 -12.05 14.83
C ALA A 372 -4.21 -11.09 14.39
N LEU A 373 -4.55 -10.13 13.52
CA LEU A 373 -3.61 -9.11 13.05
C LEU A 373 -3.22 -8.11 14.15
N HIS A 374 -4.10 -7.80 15.07
CA HIS A 374 -3.92 -6.66 15.98
C HIS A 374 -3.70 -7.05 17.44
N ILE A 375 -4.16 -8.22 17.91
CA ILE A 375 -4.12 -8.62 19.32
C ILE A 375 -2.71 -8.60 19.95
N SER A 376 -1.66 -8.83 19.16
CA SER A 376 -0.27 -8.77 19.61
C SER A 376 0.14 -7.41 20.16
N GLY A 377 -0.53 -6.33 19.71
CA GLY A 377 -0.30 -4.97 20.20
C GLY A 377 -0.68 -4.75 21.67
N LEU A 378 -1.43 -5.66 22.28
CA LEU A 378 -1.70 -5.65 23.73
C LEU A 378 -0.51 -6.16 24.57
N SER A 379 0.38 -6.97 24.00
CA SER A 379 1.48 -7.60 24.72
C SER A 379 2.42 -6.60 25.43
N PRO A 380 2.84 -5.48 24.80
CA PRO A 380 3.68 -4.48 25.49
C PRO A 380 2.96 -3.78 26.65
N ILE A 381 1.62 -3.66 26.58
CA ILE A 381 0.82 -2.96 27.59
C ILE A 381 0.60 -3.87 28.80
N LEU A 382 0.30 -5.14 28.57
CA LEU A 382 0.06 -6.13 29.61
C LEU A 382 1.37 -6.57 30.30
N GLY A 383 2.48 -6.60 29.55
CA GLY A 383 3.74 -7.12 30.03
C GLY A 383 3.84 -8.65 29.93
N LYS A 384 4.98 -9.19 30.38
CA LYS A 384 5.34 -10.60 30.14
C LYS A 384 4.35 -11.59 30.76
N GLU A 385 4.08 -11.44 32.07
CA GLU A 385 3.30 -12.42 32.83
C GLU A 385 1.87 -12.54 32.27
N ASP A 386 1.17 -11.42 32.10
CA ASP A 386 -0.22 -11.45 31.60
C ASP A 386 -0.31 -11.80 30.12
N THR A 387 0.73 -11.48 29.31
CA THR A 387 0.78 -11.95 27.93
C THR A 387 0.87 -13.48 27.90
N ILE A 388 1.66 -14.10 28.76
CA ILE A 388 1.78 -15.57 28.87
C ILE A 388 0.45 -16.19 29.36
N GLU A 389 -0.12 -15.60 30.40
CA GLU A 389 -1.32 -16.16 31.03
C GLU A 389 -2.58 -15.99 30.17
N HIS A 390 -2.73 -14.85 29.53
CA HIS A 390 -4.01 -14.46 28.91
C HIS A 390 -3.99 -14.39 27.39
N LEU A 391 -2.89 -13.94 26.75
CA LEU A 391 -2.85 -13.77 25.30
C LEU A 391 -2.25 -14.99 24.56
N LEU A 392 -1.22 -15.60 25.10
CA LEU A 392 -0.56 -16.74 24.45
C LEU A 392 -1.53 -17.90 24.14
N PRO A 393 -2.46 -18.29 25.01
CA PRO A 393 -3.47 -19.30 24.68
C PRO A 393 -4.37 -18.91 23.50
N LEU A 394 -4.71 -17.61 23.36
CA LEU A 394 -5.55 -17.10 22.27
C LEU A 394 -4.76 -17.10 20.94
N PHE A 395 -3.47 -16.77 20.96
CA PHE A 395 -2.60 -16.89 19.79
C PHE A 395 -2.52 -18.35 19.31
N LEU A 396 -2.33 -19.30 20.24
CA LEU A 396 -2.27 -20.71 19.91
C LEU A 396 -3.60 -21.24 19.35
N GLN A 397 -4.73 -20.71 19.80
CA GLN A 397 -6.05 -21.04 19.26
C GLN A 397 -6.21 -20.48 17.82
N LEU A 398 -5.87 -19.21 17.58
CA LEU A 398 -5.95 -18.58 16.25
C LEU A 398 -4.97 -19.20 15.23
N LEU A 399 -3.82 -19.74 15.67
CA LEU A 399 -2.91 -20.50 14.81
C LEU A 399 -3.52 -21.82 14.28
N LYS A 400 -4.58 -22.31 14.92
CA LYS A 400 -5.32 -23.51 14.51
C LYS A 400 -6.64 -23.19 13.82
N ASP A 401 -6.88 -21.94 13.45
CA ASP A 401 -8.10 -21.53 12.75
C ASP A 401 -8.25 -22.26 11.43
N GLU A 402 -9.50 -22.54 11.05
CA GLU A 402 -9.80 -23.18 9.77
C GLU A 402 -9.44 -22.32 8.56
N PHE A 403 -9.45 -20.97 8.69
CA PHE A 403 -9.15 -20.03 7.63
C PHE A 403 -7.65 -19.64 7.60
N PRO A 404 -7.01 -19.75 6.43
CA PRO A 404 -5.57 -19.49 6.30
C PRO A 404 -5.19 -18.03 6.63
N ASP A 405 -6.05 -17.06 6.32
CA ASP A 405 -5.78 -15.64 6.58
C ASP A 405 -5.66 -15.34 8.08
N VAL A 406 -6.47 -16.01 8.91
CA VAL A 406 -6.37 -15.91 10.37
C VAL A 406 -5.01 -16.41 10.84
N ARG A 407 -4.58 -17.60 10.39
CA ARG A 407 -3.29 -18.19 10.75
C ARG A 407 -2.12 -17.32 10.30
N LEU A 408 -2.16 -16.81 9.04
CA LEU A 408 -1.13 -15.92 8.49
C LEU A 408 -0.98 -14.64 9.30
N ASN A 409 -2.08 -14.03 9.71
CA ASN A 409 -2.07 -12.81 10.52
C ASN A 409 -1.40 -13.03 11.89
N VAL A 410 -1.60 -14.18 12.53
CA VAL A 410 -0.90 -14.51 13.77
C VAL A 410 0.60 -14.69 13.52
N ILE A 411 0.98 -15.46 12.47
CA ILE A 411 2.38 -15.73 12.15
C ILE A 411 3.14 -14.41 11.87
N ALA A 412 2.53 -13.49 11.13
CA ALA A 412 3.12 -12.17 10.83
C ALA A 412 3.42 -11.34 12.09
N ASN A 413 2.72 -11.59 13.19
CA ASN A 413 2.85 -10.85 14.44
C ASN A 413 3.67 -11.56 15.53
N LEU A 414 4.22 -12.76 15.28
CA LEU A 414 4.99 -13.51 16.25
C LEU A 414 6.23 -12.76 16.75
N GLU A 415 6.83 -11.90 15.94
CA GLU A 415 7.98 -11.08 16.35
C GLU A 415 7.62 -10.09 17.47
N GLN A 416 6.41 -9.49 17.45
CA GLN A 416 5.96 -8.59 18.50
C GLN A 416 5.77 -9.32 19.83
N ILE A 417 5.19 -10.52 19.76
CA ILE A 417 5.00 -11.39 20.94
C ILE A 417 6.37 -11.80 21.50
N ASN A 418 7.29 -12.17 20.62
CA ASN A 418 8.66 -12.54 20.98
C ASN A 418 9.38 -11.43 21.76
N LYS A 419 9.23 -10.18 21.36
CA LYS A 419 9.83 -9.03 22.06
C LYS A 419 9.41 -8.92 23.53
N VAL A 420 8.22 -9.43 23.87
CA VAL A 420 7.66 -9.33 25.24
C VAL A 420 7.95 -10.60 26.07
N ILE A 421 7.61 -11.77 25.55
CA ILE A 421 7.74 -13.02 26.34
C ILE A 421 9.11 -13.69 26.22
N GLY A 422 9.86 -13.37 25.19
CA GLY A 422 11.17 -13.95 24.88
C GLY A 422 11.07 -15.20 24.01
N ILE A 423 12.10 -15.40 23.17
CA ILE A 423 12.10 -16.41 22.11
C ILE A 423 12.11 -17.84 22.66
N ASP A 424 12.75 -18.09 23.80
CA ASP A 424 12.84 -19.43 24.38
C ASP A 424 11.46 -19.97 24.75
N LEU A 425 10.66 -19.15 25.44
CA LEU A 425 9.30 -19.53 25.84
C LEU A 425 8.37 -19.62 24.64
N LEU A 426 8.49 -18.64 23.72
CA LEU A 426 7.68 -18.62 22.50
C LEU A 426 7.97 -19.87 21.66
N SER A 427 9.23 -20.23 21.46
CA SER A 427 9.64 -21.41 20.70
C SER A 427 9.08 -22.70 21.29
N GLN A 428 9.20 -22.88 22.60
CA GLN A 428 8.67 -24.07 23.28
C GLN A 428 7.15 -24.18 23.14
N SER A 429 6.43 -23.06 23.26
CA SER A 429 4.97 -23.03 23.19
C SER A 429 4.44 -23.20 21.76
N LEU A 430 5.17 -22.70 20.76
CA LEU A 430 4.75 -22.73 19.35
C LEU A 430 5.18 -23.99 18.62
N LEU A 431 6.18 -24.73 19.10
CA LEU A 431 6.75 -25.86 18.36
C LEU A 431 5.70 -26.87 17.84
N PRO A 432 4.70 -27.28 18.64
CA PRO A 432 3.63 -28.16 18.13
C PRO A 432 2.81 -27.54 17.00
N ALA A 433 2.50 -26.24 17.10
CA ALA A 433 1.77 -25.50 16.07
C ALA A 433 2.62 -25.29 14.81
N ILE A 434 3.91 -25.00 14.95
CA ILE A 434 4.84 -24.86 13.83
C ILE A 434 4.92 -26.14 13.01
N THR A 435 5.02 -27.29 13.67
CA THR A 435 5.05 -28.59 12.97
C THR A 435 3.76 -28.85 12.19
N GLU A 436 2.62 -28.52 12.78
CA GLU A 436 1.30 -28.64 12.13
C GLU A 436 1.16 -27.68 10.93
N LEU A 437 1.54 -26.43 11.10
CA LEU A 437 1.46 -25.38 10.05
C LEU A 437 2.48 -25.59 8.91
N ALA A 438 3.58 -26.24 9.20
CA ALA A 438 4.60 -26.58 8.21
C ALA A 438 4.12 -27.59 7.15
N GLU A 439 3.08 -28.35 7.48
CA GLU A 439 2.40 -29.29 6.59
C GLU A 439 1.01 -28.79 6.15
N ASP A 440 0.72 -27.48 6.35
CA ASP A 440 -0.57 -26.88 6.01
C ASP A 440 -0.90 -27.08 4.52
N ARG A 441 -2.18 -27.30 4.21
CA ARG A 441 -2.67 -27.44 2.83
C ARG A 441 -2.44 -26.18 2.00
N GLN A 442 -2.53 -25.02 2.62
CA GLN A 442 -2.32 -23.73 1.98
C GLN A 442 -0.82 -23.41 1.93
N TRP A 443 -0.27 -23.34 0.73
CA TRP A 443 1.16 -23.11 0.53
C TRP A 443 1.66 -21.77 1.14
N ARG A 444 0.81 -20.72 1.18
CA ARG A 444 1.18 -19.44 1.80
C ARG A 444 1.42 -19.56 3.31
N VAL A 445 0.67 -20.44 3.99
CA VAL A 445 0.89 -20.71 5.42
C VAL A 445 2.21 -21.44 5.61
N ARG A 446 2.51 -22.47 4.79
CA ARG A 446 3.81 -23.15 4.81
C ARG A 446 4.96 -22.16 4.56
N LEU A 447 4.81 -21.27 3.55
CA LEU A 447 5.80 -20.24 3.23
C LEU A 447 6.12 -19.35 4.44
N ALA A 448 5.09 -18.83 5.09
CA ALA A 448 5.26 -17.97 6.26
C ALA A 448 6.01 -18.67 7.40
N ILE A 449 5.76 -19.97 7.62
CA ILE A 449 6.50 -20.76 8.61
C ILE A 449 7.95 -20.97 8.19
N ILE A 450 8.23 -21.26 6.92
CA ILE A 450 9.61 -21.42 6.42
C ILE A 450 10.42 -20.14 6.67
N GLU A 451 9.82 -18.98 6.40
CA GLU A 451 10.46 -17.69 6.61
C GLU A 451 10.71 -17.36 8.10
N TYR A 452 9.89 -17.90 8.98
CA TYR A 452 10.00 -17.71 10.44
C TYR A 452 11.04 -18.63 11.10
N ILE A 453 11.28 -19.84 10.58
CA ILE A 453 12.16 -20.85 11.16
C ILE A 453 13.59 -20.34 11.47
N PRO A 454 14.27 -19.57 10.62
CA PRO A 454 15.63 -19.08 10.93
C PRO A 454 15.71 -18.21 12.20
N LEU A 455 14.63 -17.54 12.57
CA LEU A 455 14.56 -16.75 13.79
C LEU A 455 14.57 -17.63 15.05
N LEU A 456 14.14 -18.88 14.94
CA LEU A 456 14.12 -19.86 16.03
C LEU A 456 15.47 -20.61 16.19
N ALA A 457 16.31 -20.58 15.17
CA ALA A 457 17.50 -21.39 15.10
C ALA A 457 18.50 -21.09 16.24
N SER A 458 18.88 -19.83 16.41
CA SER A 458 19.86 -19.41 17.42
C SER A 458 19.38 -19.66 18.86
N PRO A 459 18.13 -19.29 19.23
CA PRO A 459 17.63 -19.53 20.60
C PRO A 459 17.45 -21.01 20.95
N LEU A 460 17.02 -21.82 20.00
CA LEU A 460 16.80 -23.26 20.25
C LEU A 460 18.09 -24.06 20.34
N GLY A 461 19.15 -23.57 19.69
CA GLY A 461 20.43 -24.24 19.60
C GLY A 461 20.46 -25.40 18.59
N VAL A 462 21.68 -25.81 18.21
CA VAL A 462 21.94 -26.77 17.13
C VAL A 462 21.31 -28.14 17.42
N GLU A 463 21.54 -28.68 18.59
CA GLU A 463 21.11 -30.05 18.96
C GLU A 463 19.57 -30.18 18.91
N PHE A 464 18.87 -29.19 19.46
CA PHE A 464 17.42 -29.20 19.46
C PHE A 464 16.86 -29.00 18.04
N PHE A 465 17.48 -28.12 17.26
CA PHE A 465 17.08 -27.84 15.88
C PHE A 465 17.21 -29.09 15.01
N ASP A 466 18.33 -29.77 15.10
CA ASP A 466 18.62 -31.00 14.34
C ASP A 466 17.61 -32.12 14.66
N ASP A 467 17.26 -32.27 15.95
CA ASP A 467 16.32 -33.32 16.38
C ASP A 467 14.88 -33.04 15.95
N LYS A 468 14.43 -31.76 15.97
CA LYS A 468 13.00 -31.42 15.82
C LYS A 468 12.63 -30.78 14.48
N LEU A 469 13.51 -30.00 13.87
CA LEU A 469 13.17 -29.13 12.74
C LEU A 469 13.94 -29.42 11.46
N LEU A 470 15.10 -30.04 11.53
CA LEU A 470 15.96 -30.27 10.35
C LEU A 470 15.23 -31.11 9.29
N ASN A 471 14.60 -32.22 9.67
CA ASN A 471 13.89 -33.07 8.73
C ASN A 471 12.73 -32.34 8.05
N LEU A 472 12.04 -31.45 8.77
CA LEU A 472 11.00 -30.61 8.25
C LEU A 472 11.55 -29.64 7.20
N CYS A 473 12.64 -28.94 7.51
CA CYS A 473 13.31 -28.02 6.57
C CYS A 473 13.77 -28.75 5.29
N MET A 474 14.28 -29.94 5.41
CA MET A 474 14.69 -30.76 4.26
C MET A 474 13.51 -31.24 3.42
N SER A 475 12.34 -31.53 4.03
CA SER A 475 11.15 -31.98 3.32
C SER A 475 10.60 -30.94 2.34
N TRP A 476 10.74 -29.65 2.65
CA TRP A 476 10.25 -28.56 1.78
C TRP A 476 11.04 -28.44 0.46
N LEU A 477 12.25 -28.94 0.39
CA LEU A 477 13.00 -29.02 -0.88
C LEU A 477 12.30 -29.92 -1.93
N GLY A 478 11.42 -30.81 -1.49
CA GLY A 478 10.61 -31.68 -2.36
C GLY A 478 9.16 -31.22 -2.53
N ASP A 479 8.79 -30.04 -2.03
CA ASP A 479 7.41 -29.54 -2.11
C ASP A 479 6.94 -29.38 -3.57
N ALA A 480 5.65 -29.64 -3.81
CA ALA A 480 5.03 -29.47 -5.14
C ALA A 480 5.08 -28.02 -5.63
N VAL A 481 5.00 -27.02 -4.71
CA VAL A 481 4.97 -25.60 -5.03
C VAL A 481 6.40 -25.05 -5.15
N TYR A 482 6.67 -24.37 -6.27
CA TYR A 482 8.00 -23.78 -6.53
C TYR A 482 8.45 -22.80 -5.44
N SER A 483 7.56 -21.86 -5.04
CA SER A 483 7.89 -20.85 -4.02
C SER A 483 8.27 -21.46 -2.66
N ILE A 484 7.74 -22.63 -2.33
CA ILE A 484 8.14 -23.38 -1.11
C ILE A 484 9.55 -23.92 -1.25
N ARG A 485 9.90 -24.54 -2.40
CA ARG A 485 11.26 -25.03 -2.65
C ARG A 485 12.30 -23.92 -2.64
N GLU A 486 11.97 -22.78 -3.24
CA GLU A 486 12.82 -21.58 -3.24
C GLU A 486 13.03 -21.03 -1.83
N ALA A 487 11.96 -20.82 -1.06
CA ALA A 487 12.04 -20.37 0.32
C ALA A 487 12.80 -21.36 1.22
N ALA A 488 12.61 -22.66 1.02
CA ALA A 488 13.37 -23.70 1.72
C ALA A 488 14.88 -23.57 1.47
N THR A 489 15.26 -23.29 0.23
CA THR A 489 16.65 -23.07 -0.15
C THR A 489 17.26 -21.84 0.55
N ILE A 490 16.53 -20.72 0.56
CA ILE A 490 16.93 -19.48 1.25
C ILE A 490 16.99 -19.72 2.76
N ASN A 491 16.05 -20.50 3.32
CA ASN A 491 16.04 -20.88 4.71
C ASN A 491 17.33 -21.64 5.09
N LEU A 492 17.71 -22.67 4.31
CA LEU A 492 18.93 -23.42 4.57
C LEU A 492 20.19 -22.55 4.50
N LYS A 493 20.24 -21.57 3.59
CA LYS A 493 21.32 -20.57 3.56
C LYS A 493 21.38 -19.77 4.87
N LYS A 494 20.23 -19.25 5.35
CA LYS A 494 20.16 -18.50 6.61
C LYS A 494 20.55 -19.36 7.81
N LEU A 495 20.10 -20.61 7.86
CA LEU A 495 20.47 -21.56 8.89
C LEU A 495 21.99 -21.86 8.88
N THR A 496 22.59 -21.97 7.70
CA THR A 496 24.05 -22.13 7.55
C THR A 496 24.81 -20.90 8.09
N GLN A 497 24.27 -19.70 7.88
CA GLN A 497 24.86 -18.47 8.45
C GLN A 497 24.79 -18.44 9.99
N VAL A 498 23.73 -19.03 10.58
CA VAL A 498 23.56 -19.09 12.04
C VAL A 498 24.40 -20.19 12.67
N PHE A 499 24.38 -21.42 12.13
CA PHE A 499 25.01 -22.59 12.71
C PHE A 499 26.45 -22.87 12.21
N GLY A 500 26.80 -22.23 11.08
CA GLY A 500 28.14 -22.34 10.50
C GLY A 500 28.25 -23.36 9.36
N ALA A 501 29.31 -23.19 8.54
CA ALA A 501 29.53 -23.97 7.34
C ALA A 501 29.84 -25.47 7.64
N GLU A 502 30.51 -25.80 8.74
CA GLU A 502 30.80 -27.19 9.13
C GLU A 502 29.49 -27.92 9.52
N TRP A 503 28.61 -27.28 10.28
CA TRP A 503 27.26 -27.82 10.53
C TRP A 503 26.54 -28.14 9.23
N ALA A 504 26.53 -27.18 8.29
CA ALA A 504 25.84 -27.37 6.99
C ALA A 504 26.44 -28.54 6.21
N LYS A 505 27.78 -28.70 6.23
CA LYS A 505 28.48 -29.83 5.58
C LYS A 505 27.99 -31.17 6.13
N ASP A 506 27.99 -31.30 7.44
CA ASP A 506 27.76 -32.59 8.11
C ASP A 506 26.27 -32.98 8.11
N THR A 507 25.34 -32.00 8.14
CA THR A 507 23.90 -32.25 8.27
C THR A 507 23.13 -32.01 6.96
N VAL A 508 23.32 -30.88 6.32
CA VAL A 508 22.48 -30.42 5.19
C VAL A 508 23.06 -30.84 3.83
N ILE A 509 24.35 -30.52 3.56
CA ILE A 509 24.98 -30.75 2.24
C ILE A 509 25.00 -32.25 1.90
N THR A 510 25.29 -33.10 2.86
CA THR A 510 25.29 -34.57 2.67
C THR A 510 23.94 -35.14 2.28
N GLN A 511 22.83 -34.49 2.71
CA GLN A 511 21.48 -34.90 2.33
C GLN A 511 21.10 -34.33 0.96
N ILE A 512 21.47 -33.07 0.67
CA ILE A 512 21.19 -32.43 -0.63
C ILE A 512 21.91 -33.19 -1.76
N ILE A 513 23.16 -33.61 -1.56
CA ILE A 513 23.92 -34.37 -2.56
C ILE A 513 23.20 -35.66 -2.95
N LYS A 514 22.57 -36.37 -2.00
CA LYS A 514 21.78 -37.57 -2.28
C LYS A 514 20.57 -37.31 -3.19
N MET A 515 20.04 -36.07 -3.18
CA MET A 515 18.95 -35.68 -4.06
C MET A 515 19.40 -35.54 -5.53
N ALA A 516 20.69 -35.42 -5.81
CA ALA A 516 21.24 -35.33 -7.18
C ALA A 516 21.02 -36.61 -7.99
N ASP A 517 20.88 -37.77 -7.33
CA ASP A 517 20.63 -39.08 -7.96
C ASP A 517 19.15 -39.44 -8.02
N ASN A 518 18.24 -38.53 -7.64
CA ASN A 518 16.81 -38.82 -7.59
C ASN A 518 16.22 -38.99 -9.01
N GLU A 519 15.35 -39.99 -9.21
CA GLU A 519 14.66 -40.23 -10.48
C GLU A 519 13.83 -39.02 -10.93
N ASN A 520 13.20 -38.30 -10.01
CA ASN A 520 12.46 -37.09 -10.29
C ASN A 520 13.41 -35.91 -10.54
N TYR A 521 13.35 -35.36 -11.74
CA TYR A 521 14.20 -34.24 -12.17
C TYR A 521 14.04 -32.97 -11.29
N LEU A 522 12.89 -32.77 -10.65
CA LEU A 522 12.67 -31.62 -9.76
C LEU A 522 13.61 -31.66 -8.55
N TYR A 523 13.87 -32.83 -7.98
CA TYR A 523 14.85 -32.97 -6.90
C TYR A 523 16.28 -32.67 -7.38
N ARG A 524 16.67 -33.16 -8.55
CA ARG A 524 17.99 -32.88 -9.14
C ARG A 524 18.16 -31.39 -9.44
N MET A 525 17.10 -30.74 -9.95
CA MET A 525 17.11 -29.29 -10.19
C MET A 525 17.18 -28.51 -8.86
N THR A 526 16.39 -28.89 -7.85
CA THR A 526 16.44 -28.27 -6.53
C THR A 526 17.81 -28.45 -5.86
N THR A 527 18.51 -29.58 -6.10
CA THR A 527 19.88 -29.78 -5.64
C THR A 527 20.82 -28.70 -6.17
N ILE A 528 20.85 -28.46 -7.48
CA ILE A 528 21.68 -27.42 -8.09
C ILE A 528 21.35 -26.05 -7.49
N PHE A 529 20.06 -25.72 -7.45
CA PHE A 529 19.59 -24.44 -6.96
C PHE A 529 19.97 -24.21 -5.50
N THR A 530 19.79 -25.23 -4.63
CA THR A 530 20.12 -25.13 -3.21
C THR A 530 21.61 -24.97 -2.99
N LEU A 531 22.44 -25.81 -3.61
CA LEU A 531 23.90 -25.73 -3.49
C LEU A 531 24.45 -24.37 -3.98
N THR A 532 23.91 -23.87 -5.08
CA THR A 532 24.30 -22.56 -5.64
C THR A 532 23.89 -21.41 -4.71
N THR A 533 22.68 -21.42 -4.17
CA THR A 533 22.19 -20.37 -3.27
C THR A 533 22.96 -20.34 -1.94
N MET A 534 23.42 -21.50 -1.45
CA MET A 534 24.16 -21.60 -0.20
C MET A 534 25.63 -21.19 -0.33
N THR A 535 26.16 -21.01 -1.53
CA THR A 535 27.60 -20.79 -1.80
C THR A 535 28.24 -19.71 -0.94
N ASP A 536 27.58 -18.56 -0.76
CA ASP A 536 28.10 -17.44 0.03
C ASP A 536 28.21 -17.74 1.54
N ALA A 537 27.51 -18.78 2.00
CA ALA A 537 27.54 -19.22 3.40
C ALA A 537 28.48 -20.40 3.64
N LEU A 538 29.11 -20.95 2.60
CA LEU A 538 29.98 -22.11 2.65
C LEU A 538 31.44 -21.71 2.57
N SER A 539 32.34 -22.57 3.15
CA SER A 539 33.78 -22.39 3.01
C SER A 539 34.26 -22.86 1.63
N PRO A 540 35.36 -22.30 1.10
CA PRO A 540 35.96 -22.74 -0.18
C PRO A 540 36.26 -24.23 -0.25
N SER A 541 36.66 -24.84 0.86
CA SER A 541 36.89 -26.29 0.94
C SER A 541 35.61 -27.10 0.70
N ILE A 542 34.52 -26.69 1.30
CA ILE A 542 33.22 -27.36 1.10
C ILE A 542 32.72 -27.17 -0.37
N ILE A 543 32.90 -25.97 -0.93
CA ILE A 543 32.58 -25.74 -2.35
C ILE A 543 33.37 -26.67 -3.25
N LYS A 544 34.69 -26.79 -3.02
CA LYS A 544 35.61 -27.64 -3.77
C LYS A 544 35.26 -29.14 -3.65
N ASP A 545 35.07 -29.62 -2.42
CA ASP A 545 35.02 -31.05 -2.15
C ASP A 545 33.61 -31.65 -2.32
N TYR A 546 32.54 -30.82 -2.20
CA TYR A 546 31.16 -31.28 -2.19
C TYR A 546 30.28 -30.60 -3.27
N VAL A 547 30.32 -29.28 -3.39
CA VAL A 547 29.39 -28.54 -4.27
C VAL A 547 29.78 -28.70 -5.74
N LEU A 548 31.01 -28.34 -6.07
CA LEU A 548 31.51 -28.37 -7.45
C LEU A 548 31.42 -29.75 -8.11
N PRO A 549 31.85 -30.85 -7.46
CA PRO A 549 31.72 -32.19 -8.03
C PRO A 549 30.28 -32.61 -8.27
N THR A 550 29.35 -32.26 -7.37
CA THR A 550 27.95 -32.59 -7.50
C THR A 550 27.32 -31.83 -8.68
N VAL A 551 27.58 -30.52 -8.80
CA VAL A 551 27.09 -29.69 -9.91
C VAL A 551 27.61 -30.21 -11.25
N ILE A 552 28.89 -30.53 -11.34
CA ILE A 552 29.51 -31.06 -12.58
C ILE A 552 28.94 -32.44 -12.92
N GLY A 553 28.69 -33.30 -11.93
CA GLY A 553 28.08 -34.61 -12.15
C GLY A 553 26.72 -34.54 -12.89
N LEU A 554 25.97 -33.46 -12.71
CA LEU A 554 24.70 -33.20 -13.39
C LEU A 554 24.85 -32.59 -14.79
N SER A 555 26.07 -32.32 -15.27
CA SER A 555 26.31 -31.76 -16.62
C SER A 555 25.92 -32.72 -17.75
N GLU A 556 25.77 -34.00 -17.48
CA GLU A 556 25.35 -35.04 -18.44
C GLU A 556 23.90 -35.50 -18.22
N ASP A 557 23.12 -34.78 -17.41
CA ASP A 557 21.73 -35.13 -17.14
C ASP A 557 20.92 -35.24 -18.45
N PRO A 558 20.02 -36.22 -18.60
CA PRO A 558 19.22 -36.39 -19.80
C PRO A 558 18.33 -35.15 -20.08
N ILE A 559 17.98 -34.36 -19.06
CA ILE A 559 17.08 -33.21 -19.19
C ILE A 559 17.86 -31.91 -19.46
N PRO A 560 17.63 -31.23 -20.58
CA PRO A 560 18.34 -29.98 -20.92
C PRO A 560 18.22 -28.92 -19.84
N ASN A 561 17.05 -28.79 -19.19
CA ASN A 561 16.79 -27.83 -18.13
C ASN A 561 17.77 -27.99 -16.95
N ILE A 562 18.19 -29.20 -16.62
CA ILE A 562 19.21 -29.46 -15.60
C ILE A 562 20.57 -29.00 -16.10
N ARG A 563 20.97 -29.38 -17.34
CA ARG A 563 22.27 -29.04 -17.90
C ARG A 563 22.49 -27.53 -18.04
N PHE A 564 21.46 -26.74 -18.45
CA PHE A 564 21.66 -25.30 -18.49
C PHE A 564 21.72 -24.67 -17.08
N ASN A 565 21.02 -25.25 -16.09
CA ASN A 565 21.16 -24.81 -14.70
C ASN A 565 22.53 -25.17 -14.12
N VAL A 566 23.17 -26.24 -14.58
CA VAL A 566 24.59 -26.51 -14.28
C VAL A 566 25.48 -25.37 -14.79
N ALA A 567 25.26 -24.91 -16.04
CA ALA A 567 26.02 -23.78 -16.59
C ALA A 567 25.87 -22.50 -15.77
N LYS A 568 24.62 -22.16 -15.37
CA LYS A 568 24.34 -21.04 -14.46
C LYS A 568 24.99 -21.21 -13.08
N ALA A 569 24.94 -22.41 -12.54
CA ALA A 569 25.56 -22.71 -11.26
C ALA A 569 27.09 -22.50 -11.32
N LEU A 570 27.75 -22.98 -12.37
CA LEU A 570 29.18 -22.77 -12.58
C LEU A 570 29.54 -21.28 -12.73
N GLU A 571 28.68 -20.48 -13.40
CA GLU A 571 28.81 -19.02 -13.46
C GLU A 571 28.78 -18.42 -12.05
N THR A 572 27.80 -18.78 -11.22
CA THR A 572 27.67 -18.29 -9.84
C THR A 572 28.79 -18.76 -8.91
N LEU A 573 29.31 -19.96 -9.09
CA LEU A 573 30.42 -20.49 -8.27
C LEU A 573 31.76 -19.86 -8.62
N THR A 574 31.97 -19.42 -9.85
CA THR A 574 33.24 -18.89 -10.36
C THR A 574 33.83 -17.75 -9.52
N PRO A 575 33.08 -16.69 -9.11
CA PRO A 575 33.61 -15.64 -8.24
C PRO A 575 34.13 -16.16 -6.90
N SER A 576 33.39 -17.04 -6.24
CA SER A 576 33.79 -17.62 -4.94
C SER A 576 35.05 -18.48 -5.07
N LEU A 577 35.21 -19.23 -6.16
CA LEU A 577 36.41 -20.00 -6.46
C LEU A 577 37.60 -19.11 -6.80
N LYS A 578 37.42 -17.96 -7.43
CA LYS A 578 38.49 -16.99 -7.75
C LYS A 578 39.04 -16.28 -6.51
N MET A 579 38.22 -16.06 -5.50
CA MET A 579 38.63 -15.33 -4.29
C MET A 579 39.60 -16.08 -3.40
N ASP A 580 39.69 -17.39 -3.50
CA ASP A 580 40.55 -18.21 -2.65
C ASP A 580 41.67 -18.90 -3.47
N ALA A 581 42.92 -18.70 -3.03
CA ALA A 581 44.09 -19.24 -3.72
C ALA A 581 44.14 -20.78 -3.78
N SER A 582 43.45 -21.47 -2.84
CA SER A 582 43.39 -22.94 -2.81
C SER A 582 42.37 -23.53 -3.81
N THR A 583 41.49 -22.72 -4.38
CA THR A 583 40.41 -23.13 -5.29
C THR A 583 40.51 -22.49 -6.66
N SER A 584 41.28 -21.42 -6.85
CA SER A 584 41.41 -20.69 -8.10
C SER A 584 41.84 -21.54 -9.29
N ASP A 585 42.72 -22.52 -9.08
CA ASP A 585 43.18 -23.45 -10.13
C ASP A 585 42.07 -24.36 -10.65
N LEU A 586 40.98 -24.53 -9.88
CA LEU A 586 39.82 -25.34 -10.30
C LEU A 586 39.05 -24.69 -11.47
N ILE A 587 39.21 -23.39 -11.63
CA ILE A 587 38.54 -22.69 -12.76
C ILE A 587 39.05 -23.21 -14.07
N GLU A 588 40.41 -23.19 -14.27
CA GLU A 588 41.02 -23.64 -15.53
C GLU A 588 41.02 -25.17 -15.64
N SER A 589 41.18 -25.89 -14.52
CA SER A 589 41.28 -27.36 -14.52
C SER A 589 39.94 -28.08 -14.60
N THR A 590 38.84 -27.44 -14.16
CA THR A 590 37.56 -28.14 -13.96
C THR A 590 36.38 -27.38 -14.51
N VAL A 591 36.20 -26.07 -14.18
CA VAL A 591 35.04 -25.27 -14.59
C VAL A 591 35.05 -24.99 -16.08
N VAL A 592 36.16 -24.47 -16.61
CA VAL A 592 36.32 -24.14 -18.05
C VAL A 592 36.13 -25.37 -18.93
N PRO A 593 36.75 -26.53 -18.69
CA PRO A 593 36.51 -27.73 -19.50
C PRO A 593 35.05 -28.20 -19.46
N SER A 594 34.39 -28.12 -18.29
CA SER A 594 32.99 -28.51 -18.16
C SER A 594 32.07 -27.57 -18.99
N LEU A 595 32.29 -26.26 -18.89
CA LEU A 595 31.56 -25.27 -19.68
C LEU A 595 31.82 -25.43 -21.19
N GLN A 596 33.08 -25.68 -21.62
CA GLN A 596 33.41 -25.95 -23.01
C GLN A 596 32.67 -27.17 -23.56
N LYS A 597 32.45 -28.19 -22.77
CA LYS A 597 31.64 -29.35 -23.15
C LYS A 597 30.17 -28.94 -23.37
N LEU A 598 29.59 -28.15 -22.45
CA LEU A 598 28.21 -27.68 -22.54
C LEU A 598 27.98 -26.68 -23.67
N THR A 599 28.99 -25.94 -24.15
CA THR A 599 28.85 -25.09 -25.34
C THR A 599 28.59 -25.87 -26.65
N ASN A 600 28.83 -27.18 -26.64
CA ASN A 600 28.55 -28.08 -27.76
C ASN A 600 27.28 -28.95 -27.54
N ASP A 601 26.45 -28.59 -26.54
CA ASP A 601 25.20 -29.32 -26.24
C ASP A 601 24.22 -29.29 -27.44
N LYS A 602 23.33 -30.28 -27.49
CA LYS A 602 22.27 -30.37 -28.49
C LYS A 602 21.23 -29.27 -28.32
N ASP A 603 20.98 -28.86 -27.09
CA ASP A 603 19.98 -27.87 -26.69
C ASP A 603 20.55 -26.44 -26.85
N GLY A 604 19.72 -25.51 -27.37
CA GLY A 604 20.11 -24.13 -27.63
C GLY A 604 20.35 -23.32 -26.38
N ASP A 605 19.49 -23.50 -25.37
CA ASP A 605 19.57 -22.77 -24.09
C ASP A 605 20.79 -23.23 -23.28
N VAL A 606 21.10 -24.53 -23.32
CA VAL A 606 22.33 -25.06 -22.69
C VAL A 606 23.57 -24.41 -23.30
N ARG A 607 23.64 -24.34 -24.65
CA ARG A 607 24.76 -23.69 -25.34
C ARG A 607 24.88 -22.21 -25.01
N PHE A 608 23.75 -21.50 -24.95
CA PHE A 608 23.71 -20.07 -24.62
C PHE A 608 24.27 -19.79 -23.24
N PHE A 609 23.69 -20.42 -22.19
CA PHE A 609 24.15 -20.20 -20.82
C PHE A 609 25.58 -20.69 -20.59
N ALA A 610 25.98 -21.80 -21.21
CA ALA A 610 27.35 -22.28 -21.12
C ALA A 610 28.36 -21.32 -21.75
N SER A 611 28.03 -20.73 -22.90
CA SER A 611 28.86 -19.75 -23.57
C SER A 611 29.03 -18.48 -22.74
N ARG A 612 27.97 -17.99 -22.15
CA ARG A 612 27.99 -16.84 -21.24
C ARG A 612 28.86 -17.11 -20.01
N ALA A 613 28.60 -18.20 -19.31
CA ALA A 613 29.38 -18.60 -18.15
C ALA A 613 30.87 -18.80 -18.46
N LEU A 614 31.19 -19.29 -19.67
CA LEU A 614 32.58 -19.48 -20.12
C LEU A 614 33.31 -18.15 -20.34
N LEU A 615 32.60 -17.12 -20.83
CA LEU A 615 33.17 -15.77 -20.98
C LEU A 615 33.50 -15.19 -19.62
N ASP A 616 32.59 -15.30 -18.65
CA ASP A 616 32.79 -14.82 -17.28
C ASP A 616 33.92 -15.58 -16.56
N ALA A 617 34.01 -16.90 -16.76
CA ALA A 617 35.10 -17.71 -16.18
C ALA A 617 36.48 -17.28 -16.69
N LYS A 618 36.58 -16.87 -17.98
CA LYS A 618 37.83 -16.43 -18.62
C LYS A 618 38.12 -14.93 -18.50
N ASP A 619 37.31 -14.16 -17.75
CA ASP A 619 37.40 -12.68 -17.65
C ASP A 619 37.38 -11.95 -19.02
N GLN A 620 36.78 -12.55 -20.03
CA GLN A 620 36.59 -11.94 -21.34
C GLN A 620 35.26 -11.16 -21.34
N LYS A 621 35.33 -9.81 -21.38
CA LYS A 621 34.12 -9.01 -21.60
C LYS A 621 33.50 -9.37 -22.93
N PRO A 622 32.18 -9.55 -23.07
CA PRO A 622 31.55 -9.74 -24.36
C PRO A 622 31.90 -8.54 -25.24
N SER A 623 32.44 -8.80 -26.42
CA SER A 623 32.51 -7.80 -27.47
C SER A 623 31.09 -7.47 -27.91
N LEU A 624 30.64 -6.25 -27.62
CA LEU A 624 29.35 -5.69 -28.04
C LEU A 624 29.18 -5.76 -29.55
#